data_266d04425b803fa1864ee62c770847f4
#
_entry.id   266d04425b803fa1864ee62c770847f4
#
_cell.length_a   1.000
_cell.length_b   1.000
_cell.length_c   1.000
_cell.angle_alpha   90.00
_cell.angle_beta   90.00
_cell.angle_gamma   90.00
#
_symmetry.space_group_name_H-M   'P 1'
#
loop_
_entity.id
_entity.type
_entity.pdbx_description
1 polymer ?
#
loop_
_entity_poly.entity_id
_entity_poly.type
_entity_poly.pdbx_seq_one_letter_code
_entity_poly.pdbx_strand_id
1 'polypeptide(L)'
;MKTYTKKQRDLKKNLIAWLLVTPSLIFMLIFTVWPVFRSIYLSMTKYKLGMKAPDFIGLENYISLAGSSLFWKVMGNTLYFALITIIPSMVVGLFLAAIVNRKSRATGFVRTAYFYPVIMPMIAIASIWMFIYMAKNGLFDQMLSSLGIKPMNVLSSKKTVLPAMAFMYVWKEAGYLMVFFLSGIQSISEEVNEAARIDGAGTWTIFRKITLPLLAPTFLFVSTIALTNSFKLVDHVVIM
;
A
#
# COMPACT_ATOMS: atom_id res chain seq x y z
N MET A 1 -54.17 15.79 -1.39
CA MET A 1 -52.94 14.96 -1.38
C MET A 1 -52.85 14.19 -2.68
N LYS A 2 -51.85 14.45 -3.55
CA LYS A 2 -51.69 13.67 -4.80
C LYS A 2 -51.16 12.28 -4.47
N THR A 3 -52.01 11.27 -4.61
CA THR A 3 -51.65 9.86 -4.47
C THR A 3 -50.86 9.44 -5.71
N TYR A 4 -49.54 9.41 -5.58
CA TYR A 4 -48.65 8.89 -6.65
C TYR A 4 -48.81 7.38 -6.76
N THR A 5 -48.92 6.85 -7.98
CA THR A 5 -48.85 5.42 -8.22
C THR A 5 -47.46 4.89 -7.86
N LYS A 6 -47.33 3.60 -7.49
CA LYS A 6 -46.08 2.96 -7.11
C LYS A 6 -44.99 3.24 -8.15
N LYS A 7 -45.31 3.12 -9.43
CA LYS A 7 -44.41 3.40 -10.59
C LYS A 7 -43.92 4.85 -10.63
N GLN A 8 -44.77 5.82 -10.31
CA GLN A 8 -44.41 7.25 -10.27
C GLN A 8 -43.47 7.57 -9.09
N ARG A 9 -43.65 6.90 -7.94
CA ARG A 9 -42.77 7.03 -6.78
C ARG A 9 -41.40 6.45 -7.07
N ASP A 10 -41.33 5.30 -7.73
CA ASP A 10 -40.06 4.66 -8.07
C ASP A 10 -39.29 5.47 -9.13
N LEU A 11 -39.96 5.99 -10.14
CA LEU A 11 -39.39 6.92 -11.13
C LEU A 11 -38.81 8.18 -10.47
N LYS A 12 -39.55 8.80 -9.54
CA LYS A 12 -39.11 10.00 -8.84
C LYS A 12 -37.90 9.71 -7.93
N LYS A 13 -37.90 8.57 -7.23
CA LYS A 13 -36.74 8.12 -6.42
C LYS A 13 -35.53 7.90 -7.28
N ASN A 14 -35.66 7.21 -8.42
CA ASN A 14 -34.57 6.97 -9.34
C ASN A 14 -34.05 8.28 -9.95
N LEU A 15 -34.87 9.22 -10.31
CA LEU A 15 -34.47 10.53 -10.82
C LEU A 15 -33.67 11.31 -9.78
N ILE A 16 -34.12 11.33 -8.53
CA ILE A 16 -33.42 11.98 -7.43
C ILE A 16 -32.05 11.29 -7.19
N ALA A 17 -32.03 9.95 -7.19
CA ALA A 17 -30.79 9.19 -7.04
C ALA A 17 -29.76 9.51 -8.15
N TRP A 18 -30.23 9.54 -9.41
CA TRP A 18 -29.38 9.93 -10.53
C TRP A 18 -28.89 11.38 -10.41
N LEU A 19 -29.73 12.30 -10.03
CA LEU A 19 -29.39 13.71 -9.87
C LEU A 19 -28.33 13.91 -8.78
N LEU A 20 -28.38 13.14 -7.69
CA LEU A 20 -27.40 13.17 -6.61
C LEU A 20 -26.06 12.55 -7.02
N VAL A 21 -26.06 11.52 -7.86
CA VAL A 21 -24.84 10.81 -8.30
C VAL A 21 -24.19 11.48 -9.53
N THR A 22 -24.98 12.16 -10.36
CA THR A 22 -24.52 12.80 -11.62
C THR A 22 -23.30 13.72 -11.43
N PRO A 23 -23.23 14.62 -10.43
CA PRO A 23 -22.04 15.45 -10.26
C PRO A 23 -20.78 14.63 -10.06
N SER A 24 -20.81 13.62 -9.19
CA SER A 24 -19.69 12.70 -8.96
C SER A 24 -19.28 11.94 -10.24
N LEU A 25 -20.27 11.45 -11.00
CA LEU A 25 -20.02 10.76 -12.26
C LEU A 25 -19.39 11.68 -13.30
N ILE A 26 -19.83 12.92 -13.42
CA ILE A 26 -19.24 13.91 -14.34
C ILE A 26 -17.77 14.16 -13.95
N PHE A 27 -17.48 14.40 -12.68
CA PHE A 27 -16.10 14.57 -12.21
C PHE A 27 -15.25 13.34 -12.49
N MET A 28 -15.76 12.14 -12.22
CA MET A 28 -15.07 10.90 -12.52
C MET A 28 -14.79 10.73 -14.02
N LEU A 29 -15.77 11.02 -14.88
CA LEU A 29 -15.59 10.94 -16.33
C LEU A 29 -14.54 11.92 -16.84
N ILE A 30 -14.57 13.19 -16.37
CA ILE A 30 -13.65 14.24 -16.85
C ILE A 30 -12.24 14.04 -16.29
N PHE A 31 -12.09 13.73 -15.00
CA PHE A 31 -10.78 13.73 -14.33
C PHE A 31 -10.14 12.35 -14.18
N THR A 32 -10.89 11.28 -14.39
CA THR A 32 -10.35 9.92 -14.29
C THR A 32 -10.46 9.18 -15.62
N VAL A 33 -11.66 9.04 -16.14
CA VAL A 33 -11.90 8.19 -17.33
C VAL A 33 -11.32 8.82 -18.59
N TRP A 34 -11.57 10.10 -18.83
CA TRP A 34 -11.05 10.79 -19.99
C TRP A 34 -9.51 10.80 -20.07
N PRO A 35 -8.76 11.16 -19.00
CA PRO A 35 -7.30 11.08 -19.02
C PRO A 35 -6.76 9.67 -19.27
N VAL A 36 -7.44 8.62 -18.80
CA VAL A 36 -7.05 7.23 -19.06
C VAL A 36 -7.14 6.94 -20.58
N PHE A 37 -8.27 7.23 -21.21
CA PHE A 37 -8.40 7.02 -22.66
C PHE A 37 -7.41 7.88 -23.46
N ARG A 38 -7.20 9.11 -23.05
CA ARG A 38 -6.22 10.00 -23.67
C ARG A 38 -4.79 9.45 -23.53
N SER A 39 -4.44 8.90 -22.36
CA SER A 39 -3.13 8.27 -22.14
C SER A 39 -2.93 7.04 -23.02
N ILE A 40 -3.97 6.20 -23.18
CA ILE A 40 -3.93 5.06 -24.10
C ILE A 40 -3.71 5.53 -25.55
N TYR A 41 -4.41 6.55 -25.99
CA TYR A 41 -4.20 7.14 -27.32
C TYR A 41 -2.77 7.68 -27.48
N LEU A 42 -2.30 8.49 -26.52
CA LEU A 42 -0.96 9.07 -26.55
C LEU A 42 0.15 8.02 -26.48
N SER A 43 -0.07 6.89 -25.82
CA SER A 43 0.92 5.80 -25.79
C SER A 43 1.17 5.16 -27.17
N MET A 44 0.23 5.33 -28.10
CA MET A 44 0.34 4.87 -29.48
C MET A 44 0.81 5.98 -30.43
N THR A 45 1.26 7.11 -29.89
CA THR A 45 1.72 8.24 -30.66
C THR A 45 3.15 8.64 -30.32
N LYS A 46 3.85 9.27 -31.26
CA LYS A 46 5.11 9.96 -31.02
C LYS A 46 4.79 11.43 -30.75
N TYR A 47 4.92 11.83 -29.48
CA TYR A 47 4.66 13.19 -29.08
C TYR A 47 5.86 13.77 -28.33
N LYS A 48 6.40 14.88 -28.82
CA LYS A 48 7.49 15.62 -28.16
C LYS A 48 7.02 17.04 -27.86
N LEU A 49 7.54 17.61 -26.78
CA LEU A 49 7.30 19.03 -26.46
C LEU A 49 7.71 19.88 -27.67
N GLY A 50 6.79 20.74 -28.16
CA GLY A 50 7.01 21.58 -29.33
C GLY A 50 6.43 21.04 -30.63
N MET A 51 5.92 19.81 -30.68
CA MET A 51 5.19 19.31 -31.87
C MET A 51 3.77 19.89 -31.90
N LYS A 52 3.31 20.29 -33.11
CA LYS A 52 1.95 20.83 -33.30
C LYS A 52 0.85 19.78 -33.10
N ALA A 53 1.14 18.52 -33.40
CA ALA A 53 0.23 17.38 -33.24
C ALA A 53 1.00 16.10 -32.95
N PRO A 54 0.39 15.11 -32.22
CA PRO A 54 0.98 13.80 -32.04
C PRO A 54 0.88 12.97 -33.32
N ASP A 55 1.99 12.36 -33.75
CA ASP A 55 2.03 11.46 -34.89
C ASP A 55 1.64 10.03 -34.41
N PHE A 56 0.67 9.42 -35.07
CA PHE A 56 0.25 8.06 -34.72
C PHE A 56 1.25 7.03 -35.24
N ILE A 57 1.88 6.27 -34.32
CA ILE A 57 2.91 5.25 -34.62
C ILE A 57 2.49 3.84 -34.17
N GLY A 58 1.24 3.64 -33.73
CA GLY A 58 0.74 2.33 -33.31
C GLY A 58 1.50 1.78 -32.09
N LEU A 59 2.03 0.56 -32.22
CA LEU A 59 2.69 -0.16 -31.11
C LEU A 59 4.22 0.05 -31.05
N GLU A 60 4.80 0.97 -31.84
CA GLU A 60 6.25 1.17 -31.90
C GLU A 60 6.88 1.49 -30.54
N ASN A 61 6.20 2.32 -29.70
CA ASN A 61 6.65 2.61 -28.35
C ASN A 61 6.75 1.34 -27.48
N TYR A 62 5.79 0.43 -27.62
CA TYR A 62 5.75 -0.81 -26.83
C TYR A 62 6.84 -1.79 -27.31
N ILE A 63 7.07 -1.88 -28.60
CA ILE A 63 8.14 -2.71 -29.20
C ILE A 63 9.51 -2.21 -28.72
N SER A 64 9.71 -0.88 -28.77
CA SER A 64 10.94 -0.23 -28.29
C SER A 64 11.17 -0.48 -26.81
N LEU A 65 10.13 -0.39 -25.96
CA LEU A 65 10.22 -0.71 -24.53
C LEU A 65 10.56 -2.18 -24.30
N ALA A 66 9.90 -3.09 -25.00
CA ALA A 66 10.14 -4.53 -24.86
C ALA A 66 11.57 -4.92 -25.28
N GLY A 67 12.18 -4.19 -26.21
CA GLY A 67 13.57 -4.37 -26.62
C GLY A 67 14.59 -3.70 -25.69
N SER A 68 14.16 -2.88 -24.74
CA SER A 68 15.05 -2.13 -23.85
C SER A 68 15.51 -2.97 -22.66
N SER A 69 16.83 -3.19 -22.54
CA SER A 69 17.42 -3.85 -21.37
C SER A 69 17.20 -3.07 -20.08
N LEU A 70 17.16 -1.74 -20.16
CA LEU A 70 16.86 -0.86 -19.03
C LEU A 70 15.43 -1.08 -18.52
N PHE A 71 14.45 -1.22 -19.43
CA PHE A 71 13.06 -1.50 -19.04
C PHE A 71 12.94 -2.78 -18.21
N TRP A 72 13.54 -3.88 -18.66
CA TRP A 72 13.50 -5.14 -17.94
C TRP A 72 14.23 -5.10 -16.60
N LYS A 73 15.34 -4.35 -16.54
CA LYS A 73 16.03 -4.12 -15.27
C LYS A 73 15.18 -3.33 -14.26
N VAL A 74 14.52 -2.28 -14.71
CA VAL A 74 13.62 -1.48 -13.85
C VAL A 74 12.44 -2.34 -13.41
N MET A 75 11.84 -3.09 -14.32
CA MET A 75 10.74 -4.00 -14.01
C MET A 75 11.15 -5.05 -12.96
N GLY A 76 12.32 -5.66 -13.14
CA GLY A 76 12.89 -6.61 -12.17
C GLY A 76 13.10 -5.99 -10.79
N ASN A 77 13.66 -4.79 -10.73
CA ASN A 77 13.84 -4.07 -9.47
C ASN A 77 12.50 -3.72 -8.80
N THR A 78 11.50 -3.30 -9.58
CA THR A 78 10.16 -2.98 -9.08
C THR A 78 9.46 -4.22 -8.49
N LEU A 79 9.52 -5.35 -9.21
CA LEU A 79 8.95 -6.60 -8.71
C LEU A 79 9.68 -7.11 -7.46
N TYR A 80 11.01 -7.06 -7.48
CA TYR A 80 11.81 -7.43 -6.32
C TYR A 80 11.45 -6.56 -5.10
N PHE A 81 11.40 -5.23 -5.29
CA PHE A 81 11.04 -4.31 -4.22
C PHE A 81 9.60 -4.56 -3.72
N ALA A 82 8.64 -4.77 -4.61
CA ALA A 82 7.26 -5.10 -4.24
C ALA A 82 7.20 -6.36 -3.35
N LEU A 83 7.92 -7.42 -3.72
CA LEU A 83 7.96 -8.66 -2.95
C LEU A 83 8.56 -8.48 -1.55
N ILE A 84 9.72 -7.80 -1.46
CA ILE A 84 10.41 -7.59 -0.18
C ILE A 84 9.75 -6.53 0.71
N THR A 85 8.75 -5.81 0.21
CA THR A 85 7.98 -4.83 0.98
C THR A 85 6.59 -5.32 1.33
N ILE A 86 5.84 -5.86 0.38
CA ILE A 86 4.44 -6.27 0.60
C ILE A 86 4.35 -7.39 1.63
N ILE A 87 5.08 -8.48 1.40
CA ILE A 87 5.00 -9.66 2.28
C ILE A 87 5.43 -9.31 3.72
N PRO A 88 6.60 -8.68 3.97
CA PRO A 88 6.96 -8.29 5.32
C PRO A 88 6.02 -7.27 5.95
N SER A 89 5.53 -6.28 5.20
CA SER A 89 4.58 -5.30 5.74
C SER A 89 3.29 -5.95 6.21
N MET A 90 2.76 -6.90 5.45
CA MET A 90 1.56 -7.65 5.84
C MET A 90 1.82 -8.52 7.08
N VAL A 91 2.95 -9.24 7.12
CA VAL A 91 3.32 -10.09 8.26
C VAL A 91 3.49 -9.26 9.53
N VAL A 92 4.27 -8.16 9.44
CA VAL A 92 4.49 -7.26 10.58
C VAL A 92 3.19 -6.56 10.98
N GLY A 93 2.40 -6.08 10.01
CA GLY A 93 1.11 -5.45 10.27
C GLY A 93 0.12 -6.38 10.99
N LEU A 94 0.02 -7.65 10.56
CA LEU A 94 -0.80 -8.66 11.22
C LEU A 94 -0.30 -8.97 12.62
N PHE A 95 1.00 -9.12 12.80
CA PHE A 95 1.62 -9.37 14.11
C PHE A 95 1.35 -8.21 15.08
N LEU A 96 1.52 -6.98 14.63
CA LEU A 96 1.20 -5.79 15.43
C LEU A 96 -0.30 -5.72 15.77
N ALA A 97 -1.18 -6.04 14.81
CA ALA A 97 -2.63 -6.08 15.04
C ALA A 97 -2.99 -7.12 16.12
N ALA A 98 -2.38 -8.31 16.09
CA ALA A 98 -2.60 -9.35 17.09
C ALA A 98 -2.13 -8.93 18.50
N ILE A 99 -1.02 -8.18 18.61
CA ILE A 99 -0.53 -7.62 19.89
C ILE A 99 -1.48 -6.55 20.41
N VAL A 100 -1.87 -5.61 19.54
CA VAL A 100 -2.69 -4.44 19.88
C VAL A 100 -4.15 -4.83 20.14
N ASN A 101 -4.61 -5.98 19.66
CA ASN A 101 -5.96 -6.48 19.94
C ASN A 101 -6.15 -6.88 21.41
N ARG A 102 -5.09 -7.10 22.18
CA ARG A 102 -5.17 -7.41 23.61
C ARG A 102 -5.62 -6.16 24.39
N LYS A 103 -6.62 -6.30 25.25
CA LYS A 103 -7.09 -5.23 26.16
C LYS A 103 -6.02 -4.96 27.25
N SER A 104 -5.14 -3.97 27.02
CA SER A 104 -4.12 -3.54 27.97
C SER A 104 -3.97 -2.02 27.91
N ARG A 105 -3.59 -1.39 29.02
CA ARG A 105 -3.31 0.06 29.04
C ARG A 105 -2.19 0.48 28.07
N ALA A 106 -1.24 -0.42 27.81
CA ALA A 106 -0.14 -0.21 26.88
C ALA A 106 -0.57 -0.27 25.40
N THR A 107 -1.68 -0.93 25.06
CA THR A 107 -2.10 -1.11 23.65
C THR A 107 -2.47 0.19 22.97
N GLY A 108 -3.05 1.16 23.69
CA GLY A 108 -3.33 2.50 23.17
C GLY A 108 -2.05 3.22 22.74
N PHE A 109 -1.02 3.19 23.61
CA PHE A 109 0.28 3.78 23.30
C PHE A 109 0.97 3.10 22.12
N VAL A 110 1.01 1.77 22.11
CA VAL A 110 1.60 0.96 21.02
C VAL A 110 0.90 1.25 19.70
N ARG A 111 -0.45 1.30 19.69
CA ARG A 111 -1.24 1.66 18.50
C ARG A 111 -0.86 3.04 17.97
N THR A 112 -0.77 4.04 18.85
CA THR A 112 -0.41 5.40 18.44
C THR A 112 1.03 5.47 17.93
N ALA A 113 1.98 4.82 18.61
CA ALA A 113 3.39 4.81 18.23
C ALA A 113 3.63 4.20 16.84
N TYR A 114 2.97 3.08 16.51
CA TYR A 114 3.09 2.44 15.19
C TYR A 114 2.25 3.12 14.10
N PHE A 115 1.18 3.84 14.48
CA PHE A 115 0.38 4.58 13.53
C PHE A 115 0.97 5.96 13.19
N TYR A 116 1.76 6.55 14.09
CA TYR A 116 2.34 7.89 13.90
C TYR A 116 3.13 8.05 12.59
N PRO A 117 4.00 7.10 12.18
CA PRO A 117 4.72 7.19 10.90
C PRO A 117 3.81 7.26 9.66
N VAL A 118 2.60 6.72 9.76
CA VAL A 118 1.64 6.69 8.63
C VAL A 118 1.20 8.10 8.24
N ILE A 119 1.04 8.99 9.23
CA ILE A 119 0.57 10.37 9.04
C ILE A 119 1.66 11.25 8.41
N MET A 120 2.94 10.88 8.58
CA MET A 120 4.05 11.67 8.06
C MET A 120 4.17 11.57 6.53
N PRO A 121 4.44 12.68 5.83
CA PRO A 121 4.77 12.65 4.40
C PRO A 121 5.96 11.73 4.13
N MET A 122 5.89 10.96 3.04
CA MET A 122 6.96 10.01 2.68
C MET A 122 8.33 10.68 2.49
N ILE A 123 8.33 11.89 1.93
CA ILE A 123 9.53 12.73 1.75
C ILE A 123 10.23 12.98 3.10
N ALA A 124 9.48 13.35 4.13
CA ALA A 124 10.05 13.61 5.46
C ALA A 124 10.65 12.34 6.08
N ILE A 125 9.95 11.20 5.94
CA ILE A 125 10.46 9.91 6.39
C ILE A 125 11.74 9.52 5.65
N ALA A 126 11.75 9.62 4.32
CA ALA A 126 12.92 9.32 3.51
C ALA A 126 14.14 10.17 3.92
N SER A 127 13.92 11.48 4.18
CA SER A 127 14.98 12.36 4.67
C SER A 127 15.54 11.92 6.03
N ILE A 128 14.67 11.55 6.98
CA ILE A 128 15.10 11.05 8.30
C ILE A 128 15.92 9.76 8.13
N TRP A 129 15.44 8.81 7.32
CA TRP A 129 16.15 7.56 7.10
C TRP A 129 17.47 7.73 6.33
N MET A 130 17.55 8.75 5.45
CA MET A 130 18.82 9.12 4.81
C MET A 130 19.86 9.53 5.85
N PHE A 131 19.50 10.29 6.90
CA PHE A 131 20.42 10.60 8.02
C PHE A 131 20.75 9.34 8.84
N ILE A 132 19.79 8.46 9.08
CA ILE A 132 20.03 7.20 9.82
C ILE A 132 21.03 6.31 9.06
N TYR A 133 20.94 6.25 7.73
CA TYR A 133 21.82 5.44 6.86
C TYR A 133 23.10 6.17 6.42
N MET A 134 23.31 7.40 6.87
CA MET A 134 24.50 8.18 6.49
C MET A 134 25.78 7.44 6.86
N ALA A 135 26.66 7.22 5.88
CA ALA A 135 27.91 6.52 6.08
C ALA A 135 28.78 7.20 7.14
N LYS A 136 29.37 6.43 8.04
CA LYS A 136 30.25 6.81 9.16
C LYS A 136 29.55 7.55 10.32
N ASN A 137 28.59 8.42 10.06
CA ASN A 137 27.97 9.29 11.06
C ASN A 137 26.51 8.92 11.38
N GLY A 138 25.86 8.09 10.56
CA GLY A 138 24.48 7.67 10.77
C GLY A 138 24.34 6.68 11.94
N LEU A 139 23.18 6.69 12.55
CA LEU A 139 22.86 5.80 13.67
C LEU A 139 23.07 4.32 13.31
N PHE A 140 22.76 3.94 12.07
CA PHE A 140 22.94 2.56 11.60
C PHE A 140 24.40 2.13 11.61
N ASP A 141 25.30 2.96 11.08
CA ASP A 141 26.73 2.68 11.08
C ASP A 141 27.34 2.69 12.50
N GLN A 142 26.85 3.57 13.40
CA GLN A 142 27.27 3.58 14.80
C GLN A 142 26.86 2.28 15.51
N MET A 143 25.62 1.79 15.27
CA MET A 143 25.18 0.50 15.81
C MET A 143 26.00 -0.67 15.27
N LEU A 144 26.32 -0.70 13.97
CA LEU A 144 27.16 -1.73 13.39
C LEU A 144 28.58 -1.70 13.98
N SER A 145 29.15 -0.49 14.13
CA SER A 145 30.50 -0.31 14.72
C SER A 145 30.55 -0.77 16.17
N SER A 146 29.51 -0.56 16.97
CA SER A 146 29.42 -1.04 18.36
C SER A 146 29.39 -2.58 18.44
N LEU A 147 28.93 -3.25 17.38
CA LEU A 147 28.94 -4.71 17.23
C LEU A 147 30.21 -5.25 16.57
N GLY A 148 31.23 -4.39 16.32
CA GLY A 148 32.46 -4.77 15.67
C GLY A 148 32.35 -4.99 14.15
N ILE A 149 31.24 -4.58 13.55
CA ILE A 149 30.99 -4.70 12.10
C ILE A 149 31.50 -3.42 11.43
N LYS A 150 32.24 -3.56 10.32
CA LYS A 150 32.74 -2.40 9.58
C LYS A 150 31.60 -1.53 9.06
N PRO A 151 31.72 -0.19 9.14
CA PRO A 151 30.77 0.73 8.55
C PRO A 151 30.50 0.42 7.09
N MET A 152 29.23 0.44 6.70
CA MET A 152 28.80 0.07 5.36
C MET A 152 27.99 1.20 4.75
N ASN A 153 28.41 1.70 3.60
CA ASN A 153 27.62 2.69 2.86
C ASN A 153 26.40 2.01 2.21
N VAL A 154 25.33 1.89 2.98
CA VAL A 154 24.13 1.11 2.63
C VAL A 154 23.44 1.68 1.38
N LEU A 155 23.41 3.00 1.23
CA LEU A 155 22.72 3.68 0.13
C LEU A 155 23.53 3.71 -1.17
N SER A 156 24.86 3.59 -1.11
CA SER A 156 25.71 3.63 -2.31
C SER A 156 25.92 2.27 -2.96
N SER A 157 25.55 1.18 -2.30
CA SER A 157 25.72 -0.17 -2.83
C SER A 157 24.47 -0.66 -3.55
N LYS A 158 24.61 -1.11 -4.80
CA LYS A 158 23.52 -1.70 -5.59
C LYS A 158 22.86 -2.92 -4.92
N LYS A 159 23.56 -3.60 -4.01
CA LYS A 159 23.04 -4.78 -3.29
C LYS A 159 22.22 -4.41 -2.06
N THR A 160 22.51 -3.29 -1.42
CA THR A 160 21.93 -2.92 -0.11
C THR A 160 20.92 -1.80 -0.19
N VAL A 161 20.94 -0.97 -1.23
CA VAL A 161 20.04 0.18 -1.35
C VAL A 161 18.56 -0.24 -1.37
N LEU A 162 18.17 -1.22 -2.19
CA LEU A 162 16.78 -1.67 -2.26
C LEU A 162 16.29 -2.33 -0.95
N PRO A 163 17.06 -3.24 -0.30
CA PRO A 163 16.72 -3.73 1.03
C PRO A 163 16.62 -2.65 2.11
N ALA A 164 17.48 -1.65 2.11
CA ALA A 164 17.43 -0.55 3.07
C ALA A 164 16.18 0.31 2.91
N MET A 165 15.85 0.66 1.66
CA MET A 165 14.61 1.37 1.33
C MET A 165 13.39 0.53 1.68
N ALA A 166 13.43 -0.78 1.42
CA ALA A 166 12.36 -1.71 1.78
C ALA A 166 12.13 -1.75 3.29
N PHE A 167 13.19 -1.76 4.10
CA PHE A 167 13.06 -1.76 5.56
C PHE A 167 12.36 -0.51 6.07
N MET A 168 12.75 0.67 5.58
CA MET A 168 12.07 1.93 5.88
C MET A 168 10.58 1.88 5.49
N TYR A 169 10.30 1.39 4.29
CA TYR A 169 8.94 1.29 3.78
C TYR A 169 8.09 0.32 4.60
N VAL A 170 8.61 -0.87 4.90
CA VAL A 170 7.94 -1.86 5.75
C VAL A 170 7.61 -1.29 7.12
N TRP A 171 8.55 -0.58 7.75
CA TRP A 171 8.31 0.07 9.04
C TRP A 171 7.13 1.05 9.00
N LYS A 172 7.03 1.87 7.95
CA LYS A 172 5.91 2.79 7.78
C LYS A 172 4.61 2.08 7.44
N GLU A 173 4.64 1.20 6.45
CA GLU A 173 3.44 0.55 5.89
C GLU A 173 2.83 -0.46 6.84
N ALA A 174 3.64 -1.15 7.65
CA ALA A 174 3.15 -2.10 8.64
C ALA A 174 2.17 -1.46 9.64
N GLY A 175 2.43 -0.21 10.07
CA GLY A 175 1.51 0.54 10.93
C GLY A 175 0.17 0.86 10.25
N TYR A 176 0.19 1.13 8.96
CA TYR A 176 -1.00 1.34 8.16
C TYR A 176 -1.82 0.04 8.01
N LEU A 177 -1.18 -1.05 7.61
CA LEU A 177 -1.82 -2.35 7.44
C LEU A 177 -2.31 -2.94 8.76
N MET A 178 -1.63 -2.66 9.88
CA MET A 178 -2.05 -3.04 11.23
C MET A 178 -3.49 -2.61 11.52
N VAL A 179 -3.90 -1.42 11.10
CA VAL A 179 -5.26 -0.90 11.39
C VAL A 179 -6.33 -1.74 10.70
N PHE A 180 -6.10 -2.15 9.45
CA PHE A 180 -7.04 -3.00 8.72
C PHE A 180 -7.09 -4.42 9.29
N PHE A 181 -5.94 -5.01 9.61
CA PHE A 181 -5.91 -6.32 10.26
C PHE A 181 -6.57 -6.28 11.64
N LEU A 182 -6.34 -5.22 12.42
CA LEU A 182 -6.98 -5.04 13.72
C LEU A 182 -8.51 -4.97 13.58
N SER A 183 -9.00 -4.19 12.63
CA SER A 183 -10.44 -4.12 12.33
C SER A 183 -11.00 -5.48 11.91
N GLY A 184 -10.26 -6.21 11.06
CA GLY A 184 -10.63 -7.57 10.67
C GLY A 184 -10.68 -8.54 11.84
N ILE A 185 -9.67 -8.51 12.74
CA ILE A 185 -9.68 -9.35 13.95
C ILE A 185 -10.86 -9.01 14.87
N GLN A 186 -11.15 -7.73 15.04
CA GLN A 186 -12.26 -7.25 15.88
C GLN A 186 -13.65 -7.51 15.28
N SER A 187 -13.76 -7.80 14.00
CA SER A 187 -15.02 -8.19 13.35
C SER A 187 -15.39 -9.65 13.59
N ILE A 188 -14.45 -10.48 14.09
CA ILE A 188 -14.71 -11.88 14.45
C ILE A 188 -15.47 -11.90 15.78
N SER A 189 -16.63 -12.56 15.80
CA SER A 189 -17.45 -12.70 17.01
C SER A 189 -16.66 -13.31 18.16
N GLU A 190 -16.80 -12.75 19.37
CA GLU A 190 -16.15 -13.27 20.58
C GLU A 190 -16.66 -14.69 20.91
N GLU A 191 -17.92 -14.98 20.57
CA GLU A 191 -18.56 -16.30 20.75
C GLU A 191 -17.80 -17.44 20.04
N VAL A 192 -17.26 -17.16 18.82
CA VAL A 192 -16.46 -18.14 18.07
C VAL A 192 -15.16 -18.48 18.82
N ASN A 193 -14.54 -17.46 19.41
CA ASN A 193 -13.32 -17.65 20.19
C ASN A 193 -13.59 -18.36 21.52
N GLU A 194 -14.73 -18.07 22.16
CA GLU A 194 -15.15 -18.72 23.42
C GLU A 194 -15.50 -20.19 23.20
N ALA A 195 -16.28 -20.49 22.14
CA ALA A 195 -16.60 -21.87 21.77
C ALA A 195 -15.33 -22.70 21.53
N ALA A 196 -14.38 -22.17 20.79
CA ALA A 196 -13.12 -22.84 20.54
C ALA A 196 -12.29 -23.08 21.82
N ARG A 197 -12.36 -22.17 22.80
CA ARG A 197 -11.71 -22.36 24.11
C ARG A 197 -12.40 -23.45 24.95
N ILE A 198 -13.72 -23.56 24.90
CA ILE A 198 -14.50 -24.63 25.53
C ILE A 198 -14.12 -25.98 24.94
N ASP A 199 -13.89 -26.04 23.61
CA ASP A 199 -13.39 -27.22 22.89
C ASP A 199 -11.90 -27.53 23.17
N GLY A 200 -11.25 -26.77 24.07
CA GLY A 200 -9.86 -27.00 24.48
C GLY A 200 -8.81 -26.44 23.52
N ALA A 201 -9.19 -25.59 22.55
CA ALA A 201 -8.24 -25.03 21.64
C ALA A 201 -7.34 -23.96 22.29
N GLY A 202 -6.01 -24.14 22.21
CA GLY A 202 -5.03 -23.15 22.65
C GLY A 202 -4.99 -21.93 21.74
N THR A 203 -4.44 -20.82 22.23
CA THR A 203 -4.38 -19.52 21.53
C THR A 203 -3.79 -19.61 20.12
N TRP A 204 -2.74 -20.41 19.92
CA TRP A 204 -2.12 -20.61 18.61
C TRP A 204 -3.04 -21.39 17.66
N THR A 205 -3.77 -22.37 18.17
CA THR A 205 -4.74 -23.14 17.38
C THR A 205 -5.89 -22.24 16.93
N ILE A 206 -6.43 -21.41 17.82
CA ILE A 206 -7.46 -20.41 17.50
C ILE A 206 -6.94 -19.45 16.43
N PHE A 207 -5.74 -18.89 16.60
CA PHE A 207 -5.18 -17.98 15.62
C PHE A 207 -5.04 -18.63 14.25
N ARG A 208 -4.44 -19.83 14.17
CA ARG A 208 -4.14 -20.48 12.89
C ARG A 208 -5.37 -21.09 12.21
N LYS A 209 -6.28 -21.71 12.98
CA LYS A 209 -7.41 -22.46 12.42
C LYS A 209 -8.71 -21.66 12.32
N ILE A 210 -8.83 -20.55 13.06
CA ILE A 210 -10.05 -19.75 13.12
C ILE A 210 -9.76 -18.33 12.65
N THR A 211 -8.89 -17.60 13.33
CA THR A 211 -8.64 -16.18 13.03
C THR A 211 -8.07 -15.99 11.62
N LEU A 212 -7.01 -16.70 11.26
CA LEU A 212 -6.36 -16.56 9.95
C LEU A 212 -7.30 -16.87 8.76
N PRO A 213 -8.08 -17.99 8.76
CA PRO A 213 -9.04 -18.23 7.69
C PRO A 213 -10.16 -17.21 7.63
N LEU A 214 -10.67 -16.75 8.76
CA LEU A 214 -11.73 -15.71 8.80
C LEU A 214 -11.22 -14.33 8.36
N LEU A 215 -9.92 -14.07 8.43
CA LEU A 215 -9.30 -12.87 7.90
C LEU A 215 -9.05 -12.91 6.38
N ALA A 216 -9.39 -13.99 5.67
CA ALA A 216 -9.15 -14.09 4.23
C ALA A 216 -9.68 -12.88 3.42
N PRO A 217 -10.90 -12.34 3.66
CA PRO A 217 -11.35 -11.12 2.98
C PRO A 217 -10.47 -9.90 3.31
N THR A 218 -10.03 -9.77 4.55
CA THR A 218 -9.12 -8.69 4.98
C THR A 218 -7.76 -8.83 4.30
N PHE A 219 -7.23 -10.05 4.18
CA PHE A 219 -5.99 -10.31 3.44
C PHE A 219 -6.10 -9.88 1.98
N LEU A 220 -7.18 -10.21 1.27
CA LEU A 220 -7.40 -9.78 -0.11
C LEU A 220 -7.44 -8.26 -0.23
N PHE A 221 -8.17 -7.60 0.65
CA PHE A 221 -8.25 -6.14 0.68
C PHE A 221 -6.88 -5.49 0.95
N VAL A 222 -6.19 -5.93 2.01
CA VAL A 222 -4.87 -5.43 2.40
C VAL A 222 -3.83 -5.70 1.30
N SER A 223 -3.86 -6.88 0.67
CA SER A 223 -2.97 -7.21 -0.45
C SER A 223 -3.16 -6.26 -1.62
N THR A 224 -4.41 -5.94 -1.96
CA THR A 224 -4.74 -5.01 -3.06
C THR A 224 -4.21 -3.60 -2.76
N ILE A 225 -4.38 -3.12 -1.53
CA ILE A 225 -3.84 -1.82 -1.09
C ILE A 225 -2.31 -1.83 -1.12
N ALA A 226 -1.68 -2.84 -0.52
CA ALA A 226 -0.23 -2.95 -0.44
C ALA A 226 0.40 -3.04 -1.84
N LEU A 227 -0.21 -3.78 -2.76
CA LEU A 227 0.19 -3.86 -4.15
C LEU A 227 0.09 -2.49 -4.84
N THR A 228 -1.05 -1.83 -4.71
CA THR A 228 -1.26 -0.50 -5.29
C THR A 228 -0.25 0.51 -4.76
N ASN A 229 0.01 0.50 -3.45
CA ASN A 229 0.96 1.41 -2.83
C ASN A 229 2.41 1.09 -3.23
N SER A 230 2.79 -0.18 -3.37
CA SER A 230 4.15 -0.56 -3.74
C SER A 230 4.53 -0.13 -5.17
N PHE A 231 3.56 0.04 -6.07
CA PHE A 231 3.80 0.56 -7.42
C PHE A 231 3.82 2.10 -7.51
N LYS A 232 3.40 2.81 -6.46
CA LYS A 232 3.42 4.29 -6.39
C LYS A 232 4.72 4.86 -5.81
N LEU A 233 5.80 4.11 -5.86
CA LEU A 233 7.07 4.35 -5.17
C LEU A 233 7.95 5.45 -5.82
N VAL A 234 7.40 6.57 -6.21
CA VAL A 234 8.21 7.63 -6.86
C VAL A 234 8.95 8.49 -5.82
N ASP A 235 8.29 8.86 -4.74
CA ASP A 235 8.78 9.91 -3.82
C ASP A 235 10.08 9.57 -3.09
N HIS A 236 10.24 8.33 -2.62
CA HIS A 236 11.43 7.94 -1.86
C HIS A 236 12.59 7.49 -2.75
N VAL A 237 12.32 7.02 -3.98
CA VAL A 237 13.38 6.69 -4.96
C VAL A 237 14.07 7.96 -5.47
N VAL A 238 13.34 9.08 -5.54
CA VAL A 238 13.88 10.37 -6.00
C VAL A 238 14.74 11.05 -4.93
N ILE A 239 14.47 10.80 -3.63
CA ILE A 239 15.13 11.48 -2.51
C ILE A 239 16.34 10.70 -2.00
N MET A 240 16.31 9.36 -2.01
CA MET A 240 17.37 8.47 -1.56
C MET A 240 18.30 8.02 -2.70
#